data_021a7ca3ed1beb378ec6aba876170445
#
_entry.id   021a7ca3ed1beb378ec6aba876170445
#
_cell.length_a   1.000
_cell.length_b   1.000
_cell.length_c   1.000
_cell.angle_alpha   90.00
_cell.angle_beta   90.00
_cell.angle_gamma   90.00
#
_symmetry.space_group_name_H-M   'P 1'
#
loop_
_entity.id
_entity.type
_entity.pdbx_description
1 polymer ?
#
loop_
_entity_poly.entity_id
_entity_poly.type
_entity_poly.pdbx_seq_one_letter_code
_entity_poly.pdbx_strand_id
1 'polypeptide(L)'
;MPVTPFQAFRLSHEEYEVLRLVENKIDSFIGDNYYPGLTVTVNLPSKTVTDRILHSVMQRYQEAGWTVERKSTPGAEMIVLDFIPNRADLV
;
A
#
# COMPACT_ATOMS: atom_id res chain seq x y z
N MET A 1 1.73 7.81 30.57
CA MET A 1 1.62 6.39 30.14
C MET A 1 2.47 6.16 28.89
N PRO A 2 3.20 5.07 28.83
CA PRO A 2 3.93 4.76 27.61
C PRO A 2 2.99 4.56 26.43
N VAL A 3 3.39 5.06 25.28
CA VAL A 3 2.62 4.91 24.05
C VAL A 3 2.83 3.51 23.47
N THR A 4 1.76 2.84 23.09
CA THR A 4 1.88 1.54 22.40
C THR A 4 2.41 1.75 20.97
N PRO A 5 3.02 0.72 20.37
CA PRO A 5 3.44 0.85 18.95
C PRO A 5 2.31 1.26 18.02
N PHE A 6 1.11 0.78 18.27
CA PHE A 6 -0.06 1.16 17.49
C PHE A 6 -0.39 2.66 17.64
N GLN A 7 -0.37 3.17 18.87
CA GLN A 7 -0.64 4.58 19.14
C GLN A 7 0.48 5.48 18.59
N ALA A 8 1.73 5.05 18.72
CA ALA A 8 2.86 5.80 18.22
C ALA A 8 2.85 5.93 16.69
N PHE A 9 2.26 4.96 16.00
CA PHE A 9 2.17 4.96 14.53
C PHE A 9 0.87 5.60 14.02
N ARG A 10 0.12 6.25 14.88
CA ARG A 10 -1.14 6.87 14.49
C ARG A 10 -0.91 7.98 13.46
N LEU A 11 -1.62 7.90 12.33
CA LEU A 11 -1.54 8.90 11.29
C LEU A 11 -2.32 10.17 11.68
N SER A 12 -1.87 11.32 11.19
CA SER A 12 -2.62 12.57 11.31
C SER A 12 -3.85 12.55 10.39
N HIS A 13 -4.75 13.51 10.59
CA HIS A 13 -5.93 13.64 9.74
C HIS A 13 -5.54 13.82 8.27
N GLU A 14 -4.54 14.65 7.99
CA GLU A 14 -4.05 14.89 6.64
C GLU A 14 -3.45 13.63 6.02
N GLU A 15 -2.72 12.85 6.83
CA GLU A 15 -2.15 11.59 6.38
C GLU A 15 -3.25 10.58 6.03
N TYR A 16 -4.33 10.53 6.80
CA TYR A 16 -5.47 9.67 6.51
C TYR A 16 -6.16 10.03 5.20
N GLU A 17 -6.27 11.32 4.90
CA GLU A 17 -6.85 11.76 3.64
C GLU A 17 -6.01 11.31 2.45
N VAL A 18 -4.70 11.46 2.54
CA VAL A 18 -3.78 10.97 1.50
C VAL A 18 -3.85 9.46 1.38
N LEU A 19 -3.88 8.75 2.51
CA LEU A 19 -4.00 7.31 2.53
C LEU A 19 -5.26 6.84 1.80
N ARG A 20 -6.39 7.49 2.03
CA ARG A 20 -7.65 7.15 1.37
C ARG A 20 -7.58 7.36 -0.13
N LEU A 21 -6.98 8.47 -0.57
CA LEU A 21 -6.81 8.74 -2.00
C LEU A 21 -5.89 7.72 -2.65
N VAL A 22 -4.81 7.35 -1.97
CA VAL A 22 -3.88 6.32 -2.46
C VAL A 22 -4.59 4.98 -2.57
N GLU A 23 -5.35 4.58 -1.55
CA GLU A 23 -6.10 3.33 -1.59
C GLU A 23 -7.11 3.30 -2.73
N ASN A 24 -7.84 4.40 -2.96
CA ASN A 24 -8.78 4.48 -4.06
C ASN A 24 -8.09 4.31 -5.41
N LYS A 25 -6.93 4.92 -5.57
CA LYS A 25 -6.13 4.79 -6.79
C LYS A 25 -5.66 3.35 -7.00
N ILE A 26 -5.15 2.72 -5.94
CA ILE A 26 -4.70 1.34 -5.98
C ILE A 26 -5.86 0.41 -6.31
N ASP A 27 -6.99 0.57 -5.63
CA ASP A 27 -8.16 -0.28 -5.84
C ASP A 27 -8.68 -0.17 -7.27
N SER A 28 -8.74 1.05 -7.82
CA SER A 28 -9.14 1.26 -9.21
C SER A 28 -8.17 0.60 -10.18
N PHE A 29 -6.87 0.75 -9.93
CA PHE A 29 -5.85 0.17 -10.78
C PHE A 29 -5.90 -1.35 -10.75
N ILE A 30 -6.05 -1.94 -9.57
CA ILE A 30 -6.19 -3.39 -9.41
C ILE A 30 -7.46 -3.87 -10.11
N GLY A 31 -8.58 -3.16 -9.92
CA GLY A 31 -9.84 -3.51 -10.56
C GLY A 31 -9.77 -3.52 -12.08
N ASP A 32 -9.02 -2.58 -12.66
CA ASP A 32 -8.88 -2.47 -14.11
C ASP A 32 -7.87 -3.44 -14.72
N ASN A 33 -6.85 -3.83 -13.94
CA ASN A 33 -5.70 -4.59 -14.46
C ASN A 33 -5.53 -5.98 -13.83
N TYR A 34 -6.34 -6.31 -12.83
CA TYR A 34 -6.20 -7.58 -12.14
C TYR A 34 -6.63 -8.75 -13.03
N TYR A 35 -5.79 -9.78 -13.05
CA TYR A 35 -6.10 -11.05 -13.67
C TYR A 35 -5.69 -12.16 -12.69
N PRO A 36 -6.53 -13.19 -12.46
CA PRO A 36 -6.22 -14.23 -11.48
C PRO A 36 -4.84 -14.84 -11.70
N GLY A 37 -4.05 -14.89 -10.65
CA GLY A 37 -2.69 -15.45 -10.68
C GLY A 37 -1.61 -14.51 -11.14
N LEU A 38 -1.94 -13.28 -11.55
CA LEU A 38 -0.94 -12.30 -11.98
C LEU A 38 -0.67 -11.26 -10.91
N THR A 39 0.58 -10.79 -10.88
CA THR A 39 1.00 -9.68 -10.04
C THR A 39 0.59 -8.35 -10.65
N VAL A 40 0.03 -7.46 -9.85
CA VAL A 40 -0.31 -6.10 -10.29
C VAL A 40 0.75 -5.14 -9.77
N THR A 41 1.37 -4.40 -10.68
CA THR A 41 2.40 -3.42 -10.32
C THR A 41 1.79 -2.01 -10.35
N VAL A 42 1.92 -1.30 -9.24
CA VAL A 42 1.37 0.06 -9.08
C VAL A 42 2.50 1.03 -8.80
N ASN A 43 2.48 2.16 -9.50
CA ASN A 43 3.44 3.25 -9.31
C ASN A 43 2.78 4.39 -8.54
N LEU A 44 3.43 4.85 -7.47
CA LEU A 44 2.94 5.95 -6.63
C LEU A 44 3.99 7.05 -6.54
N PRO A 45 3.58 8.34 -6.51
CA PRO A 45 4.54 9.44 -6.36
C PRO A 45 5.12 9.47 -4.95
N SER A 46 6.44 9.43 -4.84
CA SER A 46 7.12 9.42 -3.54
C SER A 46 6.95 10.72 -2.77
N LYS A 47 6.68 11.81 -3.46
CA LYS A 47 6.47 13.12 -2.82
C LYS A 47 5.18 13.16 -2.01
N THR A 48 4.15 12.44 -2.45
CA THR A 48 2.84 12.42 -1.79
C THR A 48 2.74 11.29 -0.76
N VAL A 49 3.36 10.15 -1.07
CA VAL A 49 3.29 8.95 -0.23
C VAL A 49 4.54 8.88 0.64
N THR A 50 4.41 9.32 1.88
CA THR A 50 5.51 9.25 2.85
C THR A 50 5.71 7.81 3.32
N ASP A 51 6.84 7.54 3.98
CA ASP A 51 7.11 6.19 4.52
C ASP A 51 6.02 5.74 5.49
N ARG A 52 5.46 6.65 6.28
CA ARG A 52 4.37 6.33 7.22
C ARG A 52 3.12 5.89 6.47
N ILE A 53 2.74 6.62 5.42
CA ILE A 53 1.58 6.29 4.60
C ILE A 53 1.82 4.97 3.87
N LEU A 54 3.01 4.80 3.31
CA LEU A 54 3.38 3.57 2.61
C LEU A 54 3.27 2.35 3.51
N HIS A 55 3.77 2.44 4.74
CA HIS A 55 3.67 1.34 5.69
C HIS A 55 2.21 0.97 5.97
N SER A 56 1.36 1.98 6.16
CA SER A 56 -0.07 1.76 6.40
C SER A 56 -0.75 1.12 5.19
N VAL A 57 -0.42 1.57 3.98
CA VAL A 57 -0.94 0.98 2.74
C VAL A 57 -0.56 -0.49 2.66
N MET A 58 0.72 -0.79 2.83
CA MET A 58 1.20 -2.17 2.73
C MET A 58 0.53 -3.07 3.76
N GLN A 59 0.40 -2.59 5.00
CA GLN A 59 -0.23 -3.36 6.07
C GLN A 59 -1.70 -3.65 5.75
N ARG A 60 -2.44 -2.65 5.26
CA ARG A 60 -3.86 -2.82 4.95
C ARG A 60 -4.10 -3.83 3.84
N TYR A 61 -3.27 -3.79 2.80
CA TYR A 61 -3.41 -4.75 1.71
C TYR A 61 -2.95 -6.14 2.10
N GLN A 62 -1.94 -6.26 2.97
CA GLN A 62 -1.55 -7.55 3.53
C GLN A 62 -2.69 -8.17 4.34
N GLU A 63 -3.38 -7.37 5.14
CA GLU A 63 -4.55 -7.84 5.90
C GLU A 63 -5.71 -8.24 4.98
N ALA A 64 -5.82 -7.61 3.82
CA ALA A 64 -6.87 -7.91 2.85
C ALA A 64 -6.58 -9.13 1.97
N GLY A 65 -5.44 -9.78 2.15
CA GLY A 65 -5.10 -11.00 1.41
C GLY A 65 -4.07 -10.84 0.31
N TRP A 66 -3.33 -9.73 0.32
CA TRP A 66 -2.28 -9.47 -0.68
C TRP A 66 -0.91 -9.55 -0.04
N THR A 67 0.06 -10.04 -0.82
CA THR A 67 1.47 -9.86 -0.50
C THR A 67 1.93 -8.61 -1.25
N VAL A 68 2.47 -7.65 -0.53
CA VAL A 68 2.91 -6.38 -1.12
C VAL A 68 4.42 -6.27 -1.02
N GLU A 69 5.08 -6.09 -2.17
CA GLU A 69 6.53 -5.94 -2.23
C GLU A 69 6.90 -4.58 -2.82
N ARG A 70 7.82 -3.89 -2.18
CA ARG A 70 8.37 -2.65 -2.72
C ARG A 70 9.52 -2.96 -3.65
N LYS A 71 9.42 -2.54 -4.91
CA LYS A 71 10.44 -2.78 -5.93
C LYS A 71 11.37 -1.61 -6.16
N SER A 72 10.94 -0.38 -5.77
CA SER A 72 11.77 0.81 -5.94
C SER A 72 12.79 0.93 -4.83
N THR A 73 13.92 1.61 -5.13
CA THR A 73 14.93 1.93 -4.12
C THR A 73 14.51 3.14 -3.30
N PRO A 74 14.98 3.26 -2.04
CA PRO A 74 14.75 4.47 -1.25
C PRO A 74 15.30 5.70 -1.98
N GLY A 75 14.53 6.78 -1.98
CA GLY A 75 14.92 8.03 -2.65
C GLY A 75 14.50 8.11 -4.11
N ALA A 76 13.90 7.08 -4.68
CA ALA A 76 13.37 7.13 -6.04
C ALA A 76 12.18 8.10 -6.12
N GLU A 77 12.00 8.72 -7.29
CA GLU A 77 10.88 9.63 -7.51
C GLU A 77 9.53 8.93 -7.47
N MET A 78 9.49 7.67 -7.86
CA MET A 78 8.29 6.86 -7.86
C MET A 78 8.48 5.65 -6.95
N ILE A 79 7.44 5.34 -6.19
CA ILE A 79 7.37 4.12 -5.39
C ILE A 79 6.68 3.07 -6.24
N VAL A 80 7.36 1.95 -6.47
CA VAL A 80 6.81 0.83 -7.24
C VAL A 80 6.46 -0.29 -6.27
N LEU A 81 5.18 -0.67 -6.26
CA LEU A 81 4.69 -1.75 -5.40
C LEU A 81 4.11 -2.86 -6.26
N ASP A 82 4.49 -4.10 -5.94
CA ASP A 82 3.89 -5.28 -6.53
C ASP A 82 2.86 -5.86 -5.58
N PHE A 83 1.63 -6.01 -6.06
CA PHE A 83 0.53 -6.62 -5.31
C PHE A 83 0.34 -8.05 -5.83
N ILE A 84 0.66 -9.02 -5.00
CA ILE A 84 0.62 -10.43 -5.34
C ILE A 84 -0.52 -11.05 -4.54
N PRO A 85 -1.55 -11.61 -5.20
CA PRO A 85 -2.65 -12.24 -4.45
C PRO A 85 -2.12 -13.45 -3.67
N ASN A 86 -2.54 -13.57 -2.42
CA ASN A 86 -2.17 -14.71 -1.61
C ASN A 86 -2.77 -15.98 -2.20
N ARG A 87 -2.05 -17.08 -2.08
CA ARG A 87 -2.44 -18.33 -2.70
C ARG A 87 -3.81 -18.83 -2.25
N ALA A 88 -4.19 -18.53 -1.01
CA ALA A 88 -5.50 -18.92 -0.49
C ALA A 88 -6.65 -18.25 -1.24
N ASP A 89 -6.42 -17.10 -1.87
CA ASP A 89 -7.43 -16.36 -2.61
C ASP A 89 -7.61 -16.86 -4.04
N LEU A 90 -6.76 -17.81 -4.47
CA LEU A 90 -6.81 -18.37 -5.81
C LEU A 90 -7.66 -19.65 -5.90
N VAL A 91 -8.17 -20.08 -4.79
CA VAL A 91 -8.95 -21.32 -4.69
C VAL A 91 -10.42 -21.09 -5.00
#